data_6c26fbda2f487fe41c208d39a03bd768
#
_entry.id   6c26fbda2f487fe41c208d39a03bd768
#
_cell.length_a   1.000
_cell.length_b   1.000
_cell.length_c   1.000
_cell.angle_alpha   90.00
_cell.angle_beta   90.00
_cell.angle_gamma   90.00
#
_symmetry.space_group_name_H-M   'P 1'
#
loop_
_entity.id
_entity.type
_entity.pdbx_description
1 polymer ?
#
loop_
_entity_poly.entity_id
_entity_poly.type
_entity_poly.pdbx_seq_one_letter_code
_entity_poly.pdbx_strand_id
1 'polypeptide(L)'
;LNTMLIYYKLTDDIEDGDKGRGKRLWFVRGHARAAEKYPRLEQIVRENLARQSEAEKAKTDSPDRAADATATMMAELSDELLGKKATPATRNLFYAIGKWIYLIDALDDYDKDKKKGAYNPLLLAYPAESKRDMLRKNGEEVEYLFHALFFDIRENLSKIKFRFNRDLSDNILLRGLPAETERVMRAGTCKGKCAPAARAETDADGTKSK
;
A
#
# COMPACT_ATOMS: atom_id res chain seq x y z
N LEU A 1 -7.42 -10.97 -11.22
CA LEU A 1 -7.05 -9.65 -10.68
C LEU A 1 -5.54 -9.48 -10.59
N ASN A 2 -4.80 -10.33 -9.85
CA ASN A 2 -3.34 -10.18 -9.68
C ASN A 2 -2.59 -10.03 -11.01
N THR A 3 -2.94 -10.83 -12.03
CA THR A 3 -2.32 -10.73 -13.37
C THR A 3 -2.56 -9.36 -14.02
N MET A 4 -3.74 -8.77 -13.82
CA MET A 4 -4.07 -7.43 -14.32
C MET A 4 -3.21 -6.38 -13.62
N LEU A 5 -3.19 -6.39 -12.28
CA LEU A 5 -2.42 -5.42 -11.49
C LEU A 5 -0.91 -5.50 -11.80
N ILE A 6 -0.36 -6.70 -11.89
CA ILE A 6 1.06 -6.90 -12.26
C ILE A 6 1.34 -6.37 -13.67
N TYR A 7 0.45 -6.64 -14.63
CA TYR A 7 0.61 -6.17 -16.00
C TYR A 7 0.65 -4.64 -16.07
N TYR A 8 -0.27 -3.97 -15.39
CA TYR A 8 -0.32 -2.51 -15.34
C TYR A 8 0.87 -1.92 -14.60
N LYS A 9 1.28 -2.49 -13.46
CA LYS A 9 2.51 -2.06 -12.77
C LYS A 9 3.74 -2.17 -13.67
N LEU A 10 3.92 -3.29 -14.39
CA LEU A 10 5.04 -3.45 -15.33
C LEU A 10 4.94 -2.50 -16.53
N THR A 11 3.75 -2.03 -16.89
CA THR A 11 3.58 -1.05 -17.97
C THR A 11 4.02 0.32 -17.48
N ASP A 12 3.62 0.72 -16.30
CA ASP A 12 4.01 1.94 -15.62
C ASP A 12 5.53 2.02 -15.38
N ASP A 13 6.13 0.96 -14.81
CA ASP A 13 7.59 0.84 -14.65
C ASP A 13 8.36 1.07 -15.96
N ILE A 14 7.79 0.61 -17.12
CA ILE A 14 8.41 0.79 -18.44
C ILE A 14 8.27 2.24 -18.93
N GLU A 15 7.15 2.88 -18.69
CA GLU A 15 6.91 4.29 -19.04
C GLU A 15 7.85 5.20 -18.25
N ASP A 16 8.14 4.85 -17.00
CA ASP A 16 9.13 5.50 -16.13
C ASP A 16 10.59 5.21 -16.47
N GLY A 17 10.84 4.38 -17.51
CA GLY A 17 12.17 4.09 -18.02
C GLY A 17 12.87 2.90 -17.34
N ASP A 18 12.18 2.15 -16.50
CA ASP A 18 12.74 0.96 -15.86
C ASP A 18 12.79 -0.27 -16.79
N LYS A 19 13.73 -1.19 -16.51
CA LYS A 19 13.98 -2.38 -17.34
C LYS A 19 12.92 -3.47 -17.10
N GLY A 20 11.69 -3.28 -17.62
CA GLY A 20 10.59 -4.23 -17.42
C GLY A 20 10.02 -4.89 -18.68
N ARG A 21 10.45 -4.50 -19.90
CA ARG A 21 9.83 -4.92 -21.18
C ARG A 21 9.73 -6.44 -21.36
N GLY A 22 10.77 -7.19 -21.03
CA GLY A 22 10.77 -8.65 -21.14
C GLY A 22 9.79 -9.29 -20.15
N LYS A 23 9.70 -8.78 -18.91
CA LYS A 23 8.78 -9.29 -17.89
C LYS A 23 7.32 -9.04 -18.29
N ARG A 24 6.99 -7.86 -18.83
CA ARG A 24 5.63 -7.54 -19.29
C ARG A 24 5.14 -8.52 -20.36
N LEU A 25 5.98 -8.94 -21.30
CA LEU A 25 5.61 -9.89 -22.35
C LEU A 25 5.07 -11.22 -21.79
N TRP A 26 5.55 -11.67 -20.65
CA TRP A 26 5.07 -12.89 -20.00
C TRP A 26 3.62 -12.74 -19.49
N PHE A 27 3.22 -11.53 -19.14
CA PHE A 27 1.88 -11.25 -18.60
C PHE A 27 0.86 -10.86 -19.68
N VAL A 28 1.26 -10.50 -20.90
CA VAL A 28 0.34 -10.04 -21.96
C VAL A 28 -0.78 -11.03 -22.23
N ARG A 29 -0.45 -12.33 -22.44
CA ARG A 29 -1.48 -13.36 -22.72
C ARG A 29 -2.37 -13.63 -21.50
N GLY A 30 -1.77 -13.62 -20.31
CA GLY A 30 -2.50 -13.80 -19.06
C GLY A 30 -3.44 -12.62 -18.79
N HIS A 31 -2.99 -11.39 -19.02
CA HIS A 31 -3.79 -10.17 -18.93
C HIS A 31 -4.96 -10.19 -19.91
N ALA A 32 -4.73 -10.49 -21.21
CA ALA A 32 -5.78 -10.54 -22.21
C ALA A 32 -6.89 -11.53 -21.84
N ARG A 33 -6.54 -12.74 -21.40
CA ARG A 33 -7.51 -13.73 -20.93
C ARG A 33 -8.27 -13.27 -19.67
N ALA A 34 -7.58 -12.59 -18.76
CA ALA A 34 -8.19 -12.09 -17.54
C ALA A 34 -9.15 -10.93 -17.84
N ALA A 35 -8.78 -10.01 -18.73
CA ALA A 35 -9.61 -8.91 -19.19
C ALA A 35 -10.87 -9.38 -19.91
N GLU A 36 -10.74 -10.38 -20.79
CA GLU A 36 -11.87 -11.01 -21.47
C GLU A 36 -12.84 -11.68 -20.48
N LYS A 37 -12.30 -12.40 -19.49
CA LYS A 37 -13.09 -13.13 -18.50
C LYS A 37 -13.74 -12.22 -17.46
N TYR A 38 -13.10 -11.10 -17.11
CA TYR A 38 -13.51 -10.19 -16.05
C TYR A 38 -13.45 -8.73 -16.54
N PRO A 39 -14.26 -8.34 -17.55
CA PRO A 39 -14.16 -7.02 -18.18
C PRO A 39 -14.45 -5.87 -17.22
N ARG A 40 -15.30 -6.09 -16.21
CA ARG A 40 -15.60 -5.06 -15.21
C ARG A 40 -14.39 -4.77 -14.30
N LEU A 41 -13.67 -5.81 -13.85
CA LEU A 41 -12.44 -5.63 -13.07
C LEU A 41 -11.37 -4.89 -13.88
N GLU A 42 -11.23 -5.24 -15.16
CA GLU A 42 -10.31 -4.57 -16.09
C GLU A 42 -10.66 -3.08 -16.25
N GLN A 43 -11.94 -2.78 -16.43
CA GLN A 43 -12.43 -1.41 -16.55
C GLN A 43 -12.10 -0.59 -15.28
N ILE A 44 -12.40 -1.13 -14.08
CA ILE A 44 -12.12 -0.46 -12.80
C ILE A 44 -10.64 -0.13 -12.67
N VAL A 45 -9.76 -1.10 -12.93
CA VAL A 45 -8.31 -0.89 -12.83
C VAL A 45 -7.86 0.20 -13.79
N ARG A 46 -8.23 0.11 -15.06
CA ARG A 46 -7.82 1.06 -16.10
C ARG A 46 -8.30 2.49 -15.83
N GLU A 47 -9.57 2.65 -15.44
CA GLU A 47 -10.14 3.99 -15.18
C GLU A 47 -9.48 4.67 -13.97
N ASN A 48 -9.22 3.92 -12.91
CA ASN A 48 -8.60 4.50 -11.71
C ASN A 48 -7.11 4.74 -11.90
N LEU A 49 -6.39 3.92 -12.66
CA LEU A 49 -5.01 4.22 -13.04
C LEU A 49 -4.90 5.47 -13.91
N ALA A 50 -5.86 5.70 -14.82
CA ALA A 50 -5.91 6.94 -15.59
C ALA A 50 -6.13 8.16 -14.68
N ARG A 51 -7.06 8.09 -13.73
CA ARG A 51 -7.27 9.16 -12.72
C ARG A 51 -6.03 9.39 -11.87
N GLN A 52 -5.32 8.32 -11.48
CA GLN A 52 -4.07 8.42 -10.74
C GLN A 52 -3.02 9.19 -11.54
N SER A 53 -2.82 8.83 -12.81
CA SER A 53 -1.89 9.53 -13.70
C SER A 53 -2.26 11.01 -13.91
N GLU A 54 -3.55 11.34 -13.97
CA GLU A 54 -4.01 12.74 -14.06
C GLU A 54 -3.68 13.53 -12.78
N ALA A 55 -3.90 12.96 -11.60
CA ALA A 55 -3.58 13.57 -10.31
C ALA A 55 -2.07 13.82 -10.16
N GLU A 56 -1.25 12.89 -10.62
CA GLU A 56 0.21 13.00 -10.63
C GLU A 56 0.71 14.07 -11.59
N LYS A 57 0.15 14.13 -12.81
CA LYS A 57 0.45 15.18 -13.80
C LYS A 57 0.03 16.57 -13.32
N ALA A 58 -1.07 16.66 -12.58
CA ALA A 58 -1.53 17.89 -11.94
C ALA A 58 -0.66 18.29 -10.74
N LYS A 59 0.31 17.45 -10.34
CA LYS A 59 1.20 17.66 -9.18
C LYS A 59 0.42 18.00 -7.91
N THR A 60 -0.59 17.18 -7.61
CA THR A 60 -1.39 17.35 -6.39
C THR A 60 -0.49 17.33 -5.16
N ASP A 61 -0.53 18.38 -4.36
CA ASP A 61 0.26 18.57 -3.14
C ASP A 61 -0.42 18.03 -1.86
N SER A 62 -1.66 17.57 -1.98
CA SER A 62 -2.38 16.93 -0.89
C SER A 62 -2.18 15.42 -0.95
N PRO A 63 -1.49 14.79 0.03
CA PRO A 63 -1.33 13.34 0.08
C PRO A 63 -2.66 12.59 0.09
N ASP A 64 -3.68 13.16 0.74
CA ASP A 64 -5.02 12.62 0.80
C ASP A 64 -5.69 12.54 -0.57
N ARG A 65 -5.64 13.62 -1.35
CA ARG A 65 -6.18 13.66 -2.72
C ARG A 65 -5.36 12.84 -3.70
N ALA A 66 -4.06 12.79 -3.53
CA ALA A 66 -3.18 11.99 -4.38
C ALA A 66 -3.48 10.49 -4.25
N ALA A 67 -3.85 10.03 -3.06
CA ALA A 67 -4.18 8.63 -2.79
C ALA A 67 -5.60 8.22 -3.21
N ASP A 68 -6.47 9.18 -3.57
CA ASP A 68 -7.91 8.93 -3.76
C ASP A 68 -8.22 7.95 -4.90
N ALA A 69 -7.52 8.05 -6.02
CA ALA A 69 -7.74 7.16 -7.16
C ALA A 69 -7.40 5.70 -6.82
N THR A 70 -6.27 5.45 -6.15
CA THR A 70 -5.88 4.11 -5.68
C THR A 70 -6.86 3.59 -4.61
N ALA A 71 -7.29 4.45 -3.70
CA ALA A 71 -8.28 4.12 -2.68
C ALA A 71 -9.64 3.73 -3.30
N THR A 72 -10.10 4.52 -4.27
CA THR A 72 -11.35 4.28 -5.01
C THR A 72 -11.25 2.98 -5.80
N MET A 73 -10.14 2.72 -6.47
CA MET A 73 -9.90 1.46 -7.18
C MET A 73 -10.07 0.26 -6.25
N MET A 74 -9.45 0.28 -5.07
CA MET A 74 -9.55 -0.82 -4.10
C MET A 74 -10.99 -1.02 -3.60
N ALA A 75 -11.72 0.07 -3.34
CA ALA A 75 -13.12 0.02 -2.95
C ALA A 75 -14.02 -0.57 -4.05
N GLU A 76 -13.89 -0.11 -5.29
CA GLU A 76 -14.65 -0.62 -6.43
C GLU A 76 -14.34 -2.08 -6.76
N LEU A 77 -13.06 -2.49 -6.68
CA LEU A 77 -12.66 -3.89 -6.81
C LEU A 77 -13.28 -4.76 -5.71
N SER A 78 -13.34 -4.27 -4.47
CA SER A 78 -13.97 -5.01 -3.38
C SER A 78 -15.48 -5.19 -3.61
N ASP A 79 -16.16 -4.17 -4.10
CA ASP A 79 -17.59 -4.25 -4.42
C ASP A 79 -17.87 -5.26 -5.54
N GLU A 80 -17.08 -5.22 -6.61
CA GLU A 80 -17.22 -6.16 -7.74
C GLU A 80 -16.95 -7.61 -7.31
N LEU A 81 -15.90 -7.84 -6.50
CA LEU A 81 -15.53 -9.18 -6.03
C LEU A 81 -16.51 -9.75 -4.99
N LEU A 82 -17.05 -8.92 -4.13
CA LEU A 82 -18.01 -9.33 -3.10
C LEU A 82 -19.44 -9.41 -3.62
N GLY A 83 -19.77 -8.66 -4.67
CA GLY A 83 -21.09 -8.61 -5.27
C GLY A 83 -22.18 -8.32 -4.23
N LYS A 84 -23.18 -9.21 -4.12
CA LYS A 84 -24.28 -9.06 -3.15
C LYS A 84 -23.86 -9.06 -1.67
N LYS A 85 -22.60 -9.41 -1.37
CA LYS A 85 -22.06 -9.38 -0.01
C LYS A 85 -21.30 -8.09 0.30
N ALA A 86 -21.14 -7.20 -0.68
CA ALA A 86 -20.55 -5.89 -0.46
C ALA A 86 -21.43 -5.08 0.50
N THR A 87 -20.78 -4.36 1.39
CA THR A 87 -21.41 -3.49 2.37
C THR A 87 -20.65 -2.16 2.42
N PRO A 88 -21.26 -1.08 2.93
CA PRO A 88 -20.52 0.16 3.15
C PRO A 88 -19.25 -0.03 3.99
N ALA A 89 -19.29 -0.94 4.96
CA ALA A 89 -18.12 -1.24 5.80
C ALA A 89 -17.01 -1.92 5.01
N THR A 90 -17.32 -2.89 4.12
CA THR A 90 -16.31 -3.51 3.26
C THR A 90 -15.74 -2.50 2.27
N ARG A 91 -16.58 -1.68 1.65
CA ARG A 91 -16.14 -0.64 0.73
C ARG A 91 -15.19 0.36 1.40
N ASN A 92 -15.58 0.89 2.55
CA ASN A 92 -14.77 1.87 3.30
C ASN A 92 -13.46 1.25 3.82
N LEU A 93 -13.49 -0.03 4.25
CA LEU A 93 -12.31 -0.75 4.65
C LEU A 93 -11.28 -0.82 3.50
N PHE A 94 -11.73 -1.24 2.32
CA PHE A 94 -10.83 -1.36 1.17
C PHE A 94 -10.38 -0.01 0.63
N TYR A 95 -11.20 1.04 0.75
CA TYR A 95 -10.79 2.41 0.47
C TYR A 95 -9.64 2.85 1.39
N ALA A 96 -9.76 2.65 2.70
CA ALA A 96 -8.70 3.00 3.65
C ALA A 96 -7.41 2.18 3.42
N ILE A 97 -7.54 0.88 3.09
CA ILE A 97 -6.39 0.05 2.70
C ILE A 97 -5.71 0.58 1.43
N GLY A 98 -6.48 0.96 0.42
CA GLY A 98 -5.95 1.53 -0.81
C GLY A 98 -5.18 2.84 -0.58
N LYS A 99 -5.71 3.73 0.27
CA LYS A 99 -5.00 4.93 0.71
C LYS A 99 -3.69 4.60 1.42
N TRP A 100 -3.73 3.63 2.34
CA TRP A 100 -2.53 3.21 3.06
C TRP A 100 -1.47 2.68 2.09
N ILE A 101 -1.85 1.83 1.12
CA ILE A 101 -0.92 1.28 0.12
C ILE A 101 -0.20 2.41 -0.63
N TYR A 102 -0.94 3.39 -1.12
CA TYR A 102 -0.37 4.50 -1.87
C TYR A 102 0.57 5.36 -1.01
N LEU A 103 0.14 5.71 0.20
CA LEU A 103 0.91 6.60 1.07
C LEU A 103 2.15 5.92 1.65
N ILE A 104 2.10 4.61 1.94
CA ILE A 104 3.28 3.90 2.44
C ILE A 104 4.35 3.73 1.36
N ASP A 105 3.95 3.50 0.11
CA ASP A 105 4.84 3.45 -1.03
C ASP A 105 5.50 4.82 -1.28
N ALA A 106 4.70 5.90 -1.27
CA ALA A 106 5.21 7.28 -1.37
C ALA A 106 6.20 7.61 -0.24
N LEU A 107 5.97 7.14 0.98
CA LEU A 107 6.87 7.33 2.11
C LEU A 107 8.15 6.52 1.94
N ASP A 108 8.05 5.26 1.51
CA ASP A 108 9.23 4.40 1.32
C ASP A 108 10.13 4.92 0.18
N ASP A 109 9.53 5.35 -0.90
CA ASP A 109 10.22 5.85 -2.10
C ASP A 109 10.62 7.34 -2.03
N TYR A 110 10.38 8.07 -0.93
CA TYR A 110 10.63 9.51 -0.78
C TYR A 110 12.02 9.95 -1.29
N ASP A 111 13.09 9.31 -0.82
CA ASP A 111 14.46 9.65 -1.22
C ASP A 111 14.81 9.24 -2.66
N LYS A 112 14.21 8.18 -3.14
CA LYS A 112 14.38 7.65 -4.50
C LYS A 112 13.71 8.57 -5.51
N ASP A 113 12.47 8.98 -5.24
CA ASP A 113 11.69 9.87 -6.10
C ASP A 113 12.31 11.26 -6.15
N LYS A 114 12.78 11.79 -5.01
CA LYS A 114 13.53 13.04 -4.96
C LYS A 114 14.76 13.00 -5.88
N LYS A 115 15.53 11.90 -5.87
CA LYS A 115 16.72 11.75 -6.73
C LYS A 115 16.38 11.64 -8.21
N LYS A 116 15.26 10.99 -8.53
CA LYS A 116 14.78 10.86 -9.91
C LYS A 116 14.05 12.12 -10.42
N GLY A 117 13.65 13.03 -9.55
CA GLY A 117 12.74 14.14 -9.87
C GLY A 117 11.34 13.66 -10.22
N ALA A 118 10.96 12.46 -9.73
CA ALA A 118 9.66 11.87 -9.92
C ALA A 118 8.61 12.54 -9.00
N TYR A 119 7.34 12.42 -9.39
CA TYR A 119 6.27 12.89 -8.55
C TYR A 119 6.16 12.06 -7.29
N ASN A 120 5.98 12.74 -6.16
CA ASN A 120 5.65 12.11 -4.88
C ASN A 120 4.91 13.15 -4.03
N PRO A 121 3.68 12.88 -3.58
CA PRO A 121 2.87 13.86 -2.87
C PRO A 121 3.46 14.28 -1.51
N LEU A 122 4.24 13.39 -0.87
CA LEU A 122 4.90 13.73 0.38
C LEU A 122 6.10 14.66 0.16
N LEU A 123 6.76 14.60 -1.01
CA LEU A 123 7.80 15.56 -1.40
C LEU A 123 7.23 16.98 -1.60
N LEU A 124 5.99 17.07 -2.09
CA LEU A 124 5.33 18.35 -2.30
C LEU A 124 4.74 18.91 -1.02
N ALA A 125 4.07 18.07 -0.22
CA ALA A 125 3.46 18.47 1.05
C ALA A 125 4.49 18.77 2.14
N TYR A 126 5.57 17.99 2.20
CA TYR A 126 6.59 18.06 3.25
C TYR A 126 8.01 18.09 2.64
N PRO A 127 8.40 19.17 1.95
CA PRO A 127 9.70 19.26 1.29
C PRO A 127 10.85 19.26 2.28
N ALA A 128 11.81 18.34 2.08
CA ALA A 128 12.99 18.20 2.94
C ALA A 128 14.18 17.63 2.16
N GLU A 129 15.37 17.65 2.77
CA GLU A 129 16.59 17.13 2.14
C GLU A 129 16.58 15.60 1.98
N SER A 130 15.92 14.90 2.90
CA SER A 130 15.78 13.45 2.90
C SER A 130 14.51 13.03 3.65
N LYS A 131 14.07 11.77 3.50
CA LYS A 131 13.01 11.16 4.31
C LYS A 131 13.26 11.35 5.81
N ARG A 132 14.51 11.17 6.25
CA ARG A 132 14.88 11.39 7.65
C ARG A 132 14.66 12.83 8.11
N ASP A 133 15.04 13.81 7.31
CA ASP A 133 14.86 15.24 7.64
C ASP A 133 13.38 15.62 7.62
N MET A 134 12.62 15.07 6.68
CA MET A 134 11.17 15.21 6.58
C MET A 134 10.49 14.68 7.85
N LEU A 135 10.77 13.44 8.25
CA LEU A 135 10.22 12.83 9.46
C LEU A 135 10.64 13.53 10.74
N ARG A 136 11.83 14.12 10.78
CA ARG A 136 12.25 14.94 11.93
C ARG A 136 11.45 16.22 12.07
N LYS A 137 11.04 16.83 10.96
CA LYS A 137 10.31 18.12 10.93
C LYS A 137 8.80 17.95 10.99
N ASN A 138 8.28 16.94 10.32
CA ASN A 138 6.85 16.72 10.09
C ASN A 138 6.40 15.30 10.48
N GLY A 139 7.13 14.65 11.41
CA GLY A 139 6.83 13.27 11.81
C GLY A 139 5.45 13.11 12.41
N GLU A 140 5.02 14.05 13.24
CA GLU A 140 3.70 14.02 13.89
C GLU A 140 2.55 14.11 12.86
N GLU A 141 2.68 14.97 11.84
CA GLU A 141 1.70 15.11 10.78
C GLU A 141 1.64 13.84 9.92
N VAL A 142 2.79 13.25 9.59
CA VAL A 142 2.87 12.00 8.83
C VAL A 142 2.30 10.84 9.64
N GLU A 143 2.62 10.73 10.92
CA GLU A 143 2.02 9.74 11.82
C GLU A 143 0.50 9.90 11.92
N TYR A 144 0.02 11.13 12.01
CA TYR A 144 -1.41 11.42 12.06
C TYR A 144 -2.15 10.92 10.82
N LEU A 145 -1.57 11.08 9.61
CA LEU A 145 -2.15 10.56 8.37
C LEU A 145 -2.38 9.03 8.46
N PHE A 146 -1.38 8.29 8.94
CA PHE A 146 -1.48 6.84 9.07
C PHE A 146 -2.41 6.42 10.23
N HIS A 147 -2.39 7.13 11.35
CA HIS A 147 -3.27 6.84 12.48
C HIS A 147 -4.75 7.03 12.12
N ALA A 148 -5.08 8.06 11.34
CA ALA A 148 -6.44 8.26 10.84
C ALA A 148 -6.89 7.06 9.98
N LEU A 149 -6.02 6.54 9.10
CA LEU A 149 -6.31 5.35 8.29
C LEU A 149 -6.47 4.10 9.16
N PHE A 150 -5.64 3.90 10.18
CA PHE A 150 -5.78 2.76 11.09
C PHE A 150 -7.05 2.82 11.91
N PHE A 151 -7.51 4.03 12.28
CA PHE A 151 -8.80 4.21 12.90
C PHE A 151 -9.93 3.79 11.96
N ASP A 152 -9.94 4.25 10.71
CA ASP A 152 -10.94 3.89 9.70
C ASP A 152 -10.95 2.39 9.41
N ILE A 153 -9.76 1.78 9.27
CA ILE A 153 -9.61 0.33 9.07
C ILE A 153 -10.23 -0.44 10.24
N ARG A 154 -9.90 -0.08 11.48
CA ARG A 154 -10.41 -0.73 12.69
C ARG A 154 -11.93 -0.59 12.81
N GLU A 155 -12.43 0.63 12.61
CA GLU A 155 -13.84 0.97 12.70
C GLU A 155 -14.69 0.18 11.69
N ASN A 156 -14.25 0.13 10.43
CA ASN A 156 -14.97 -0.59 9.38
C ASN A 156 -14.81 -2.11 9.51
N LEU A 157 -13.61 -2.60 9.87
CA LEU A 157 -13.37 -4.02 10.11
C LEU A 157 -14.26 -4.57 11.24
N SER A 158 -14.54 -3.77 12.29
CA SER A 158 -15.40 -4.16 13.40
C SER A 158 -16.85 -4.44 12.97
N LYS A 159 -17.32 -3.78 11.91
CA LYS A 159 -18.69 -3.90 11.37
C LYS A 159 -18.86 -5.10 10.43
N ILE A 160 -17.76 -5.77 10.02
CA ILE A 160 -17.81 -6.89 9.10
C ILE A 160 -18.00 -8.20 9.85
N LYS A 161 -19.01 -8.96 9.46
CA LYS A 161 -19.28 -10.30 9.99
C LYS A 161 -18.48 -11.34 9.20
N PHE A 162 -17.43 -11.86 9.81
CA PHE A 162 -16.62 -12.94 9.23
C PHE A 162 -17.26 -14.30 9.47
N ARG A 163 -17.20 -15.19 8.50
CA ARG A 163 -17.58 -16.59 8.65
C ARG A 163 -16.41 -17.44 9.14
N PHE A 164 -15.18 -17.07 8.76
CA PHE A 164 -13.91 -17.73 9.12
C PHE A 164 -12.75 -16.74 8.93
N ASN A 165 -11.57 -17.07 9.46
CA ASN A 165 -10.32 -16.31 9.31
C ASN A 165 -10.37 -14.85 9.79
N ARG A 166 -11.19 -14.55 10.81
CA ARG A 166 -11.24 -13.22 11.41
C ARG A 166 -9.90 -12.83 12.03
N ASP A 167 -9.30 -13.75 12.76
CA ASP A 167 -8.00 -13.61 13.41
C ASP A 167 -6.87 -13.31 12.42
N LEU A 168 -6.89 -13.95 11.24
CA LEU A 168 -5.94 -13.65 10.16
C LEU A 168 -6.11 -12.21 9.65
N SER A 169 -7.34 -11.78 9.42
CA SER A 169 -7.63 -10.41 8.98
C SER A 169 -7.22 -9.39 10.04
N ASP A 170 -7.52 -9.64 11.31
CA ASP A 170 -7.12 -8.78 12.43
C ASP A 170 -5.58 -8.72 12.55
N ASN A 171 -4.88 -9.85 12.37
CA ASN A 171 -3.42 -9.87 12.41
C ASN A 171 -2.79 -9.06 11.28
N ILE A 172 -3.30 -9.17 10.05
CA ILE A 172 -2.79 -8.41 8.91
C ILE A 172 -3.11 -6.93 9.06
N LEU A 173 -4.37 -6.58 9.31
CA LEU A 173 -4.84 -5.20 9.22
C LEU A 173 -4.57 -4.38 10.48
N LEU A 174 -4.69 -4.98 11.67
CA LEU A 174 -4.55 -4.26 12.93
C LEU A 174 -3.13 -4.34 13.54
N ARG A 175 -2.29 -5.25 13.05
CA ARG A 175 -0.91 -5.42 13.52
C ARG A 175 0.09 -5.27 12.38
N GLY A 176 -0.14 -5.93 11.24
CA GLY A 176 0.78 -5.93 10.11
C GLY A 176 0.96 -4.56 9.48
N LEU A 177 -0.15 -3.87 9.15
CA LEU A 177 -0.06 -2.54 8.54
C LEU A 177 0.61 -1.51 9.46
N PRO A 178 0.26 -1.38 10.75
CA PRO A 178 0.99 -0.50 11.66
C PRO A 178 2.47 -0.85 11.79
N ALA A 179 2.81 -2.13 11.94
CA ALA A 179 4.20 -2.58 12.05
C ALA A 179 5.02 -2.26 10.78
N GLU A 180 4.42 -2.43 9.60
CA GLU A 180 5.08 -2.06 8.34
C GLU A 180 5.27 -0.55 8.22
N THR A 181 4.27 0.25 8.61
CA THR A 181 4.40 1.71 8.64
C THR A 181 5.54 2.14 9.55
N GLU A 182 5.61 1.58 10.76
CA GLU A 182 6.70 1.87 11.70
C GLU A 182 8.07 1.45 11.11
N ARG A 183 8.14 0.31 10.44
CA ARG A 183 9.36 -0.15 9.76
C ARG A 183 9.83 0.85 8.70
N VAL A 184 8.92 1.33 7.85
CA VAL A 184 9.24 2.29 6.78
C VAL A 184 9.66 3.65 7.35
N MET A 185 9.02 4.12 8.41
CA MET A 185 9.38 5.34 9.10
C MET A 185 10.77 5.22 9.75
N ARG A 186 11.06 4.12 10.43
CA ARG A 186 12.37 3.87 11.06
C ARG A 186 13.50 3.70 10.05
N ALA A 187 13.26 3.10 8.88
CA ALA A 187 14.26 2.94 7.84
C ALA A 187 14.83 4.28 7.34
N GLY A 188 14.06 5.38 7.45
CA GLY A 188 14.53 6.74 7.21
C GLY A 188 15.43 7.29 8.31
N THR A 189 15.41 6.72 9.53
CA THR A 189 16.12 7.27 10.69
C THR A 189 17.44 6.56 11.00
N CYS A 190 17.67 5.35 10.55
CA CYS A 190 18.88 4.56 10.85
C CYS A 190 19.87 4.52 9.68
N LYS A 191 20.95 5.32 9.77
CA LYS A 191 22.24 4.97 9.11
C LYS A 191 23.06 4.13 10.09
N GLY A 192 22.74 2.86 10.23
CA GLY A 192 23.50 1.94 11.07
C GLY A 192 22.85 0.57 11.01
N LYS A 193 23.65 -0.47 10.76
CA LYS A 193 23.24 -1.87 10.68
C LYS A 193 22.33 -2.23 11.86
N CYS A 194 21.01 -2.26 11.65
CA CYS A 194 20.11 -2.99 12.54
C CYS A 194 20.34 -4.46 12.29
N ALA A 195 21.04 -5.13 13.18
CA ALA A 195 21.11 -6.58 13.25
C ALA A 195 19.67 -7.11 13.48
N PRO A 196 19.27 -8.24 12.84
CA PRO A 196 17.99 -8.84 13.11
C PRO A 196 17.90 -9.18 14.60
N ALA A 197 16.77 -8.86 15.24
CA ALA A 197 16.51 -9.21 16.63
C ALA A 197 16.75 -10.71 16.83
N ALA A 198 17.66 -11.05 17.75
CA ALA A 198 17.98 -12.40 18.13
C ALA A 198 16.68 -13.10 18.60
N ARG A 199 16.37 -14.24 18.01
CA ARG A 199 15.36 -15.17 18.53
C ARG A 199 15.75 -15.48 19.98
N ALA A 200 14.85 -15.22 20.90
CA ALA A 200 14.99 -15.73 22.25
C ALA A 200 14.98 -17.27 22.19
N GLU A 201 16.16 -17.85 22.39
CA GLU A 201 16.27 -19.29 22.67
C GLU A 201 15.67 -19.52 24.06
N THR A 202 14.59 -20.28 24.10
CA THR A 202 14.05 -20.82 25.36
C THR A 202 14.96 -21.96 25.76
N ASP A 203 15.83 -21.72 26.72
CA ASP A 203 16.59 -22.76 27.40
C ASP A 203 15.62 -23.73 28.09
N ALA A 204 15.51 -24.93 27.54
CA ALA A 204 14.91 -26.08 28.23
C ALA A 204 15.98 -26.69 29.13
N ASP A 205 15.97 -26.27 30.39
CA ASP A 205 16.79 -26.88 31.44
C ASP A 205 16.27 -28.27 31.73
N GLY A 206 17.07 -29.29 31.35
CA GLY A 206 16.84 -30.69 31.59
C GLY A 206 17.51 -31.14 32.90
N THR A 207 16.83 -31.02 34.01
CA THR A 207 17.29 -31.63 35.28
C THR A 207 16.99 -33.13 35.27
N LYS A 208 18.03 -33.92 35.03
CA LYS A 208 18.07 -35.34 35.44
C LYS A 208 18.49 -35.41 36.90
N SER A 209 17.65 -35.98 37.74
CA SER A 209 18.04 -36.46 39.07
C SER A 209 17.66 -37.94 39.20
N LYS A 210 18.67 -38.68 39.47
CA LYS A 210 18.77 -40.05 40.02
C LYS A 210 17.50 -40.91 40.18
#